data_3e341bd31d71324dfd9b63fd218debb1
#
_entry.id   3e341bd31d71324dfd9b63fd218debb1
#
_cell.length_a   1.000
_cell.length_b   1.000
_cell.length_c   1.000
_cell.angle_alpha   90.00
_cell.angle_beta   90.00
_cell.angle_gamma   90.00
#
_symmetry.space_group_name_H-M   'P 1'
#
loop_
_entity.id
_entity.type
_entity.pdbx_description
1 polymer ?
#
loop_
_entity_poly.entity_id
_entity_poly.type
_entity_poly.pdbx_seq_one_letter_code
_entity_poly.pdbx_strand_id
1 'polypeptide(L)'
;QERLVLEQPDGPLTLRLMDLLTPLGRGQRGLIVAPPRSGKTTVLTQVAAALGRTDPEQHVVALLVDARPEEVTELERSCDAEVVATTFDRPAEDHTQVAELVIERAKRLVERGRDVVVLLDSLTRLTRAYNVVVPSSGRVLPGGVDPAALYPAKRLFAAARDVEGPGSLTIVAT
;
A
#
# COMPACT_ATOMS: atom_id res chain seq x y z
N GLN A 1 -19.69 4.94 -1.86
CA GLN A 1 -18.25 5.28 -1.76
C GLN A 1 -17.91 6.22 -2.90
N GLU A 2 -17.27 7.33 -2.57
CA GLU A 2 -16.78 8.27 -3.57
C GLU A 2 -15.61 7.64 -4.34
N ARG A 3 -15.59 7.85 -5.66
CA ARG A 3 -14.58 7.29 -6.55
C ARG A 3 -13.28 8.09 -6.48
N LEU A 4 -12.16 7.39 -6.41
CA LEU A 4 -10.83 7.96 -6.66
C LEU A 4 -10.57 7.99 -8.17
N VAL A 5 -10.42 9.18 -8.74
CA VAL A 5 -10.15 9.35 -10.16
C VAL A 5 -8.65 9.33 -10.40
N LEU A 6 -8.18 8.36 -11.17
CA LEU A 6 -6.77 8.18 -11.52
C LEU A 6 -6.44 8.74 -12.91
N GLU A 7 -7.44 8.79 -13.80
CA GLU A 7 -7.26 9.27 -15.16
C GLU A 7 -6.83 10.74 -15.18
N GLN A 8 -5.81 11.03 -15.99
CA GLN A 8 -5.30 12.38 -16.26
C GLN A 8 -5.35 12.62 -17.76
N PRO A 9 -5.57 13.87 -18.24
CA PRO A 9 -5.65 14.18 -19.68
C PRO A 9 -4.46 13.66 -20.49
N ASP A 10 -3.24 13.79 -19.95
CA ASP A 10 -1.99 13.33 -20.56
C ASP A 10 -1.35 12.17 -19.79
N GLY A 11 -2.16 11.45 -19.01
CA GLY A 11 -1.69 10.38 -18.13
C GLY A 11 -1.50 9.04 -18.87
N PRO A 12 -0.84 8.08 -18.20
CA PRO A 12 -0.62 6.76 -18.77
C PRO A 12 -1.95 6.02 -18.99
N LEU A 13 -2.03 5.31 -20.11
CA LEU A 13 -3.20 4.49 -20.47
C LEU A 13 -3.58 3.49 -19.35
N THR A 14 -2.60 3.02 -18.59
CA THR A 14 -2.81 2.10 -17.46
C THR A 14 -3.82 2.65 -16.45
N LEU A 15 -3.71 3.94 -16.08
CA LEU A 15 -4.61 4.56 -15.10
C LEU A 15 -6.04 4.69 -15.63
N ARG A 16 -6.18 5.03 -16.91
CA ARG A 16 -7.47 5.08 -17.60
C ARG A 16 -8.13 3.69 -17.63
N LEU A 17 -7.34 2.64 -17.93
CA LEU A 17 -7.83 1.26 -17.88
C LEU A 17 -8.26 0.84 -16.48
N MET A 18 -7.50 1.23 -15.45
CA MET A 18 -7.88 0.97 -14.05
C MET A 18 -9.21 1.64 -13.71
N ASP A 19 -9.38 2.90 -14.10
CA ASP A 19 -10.61 3.64 -13.85
C ASP A 19 -11.83 3.06 -14.57
N LEU A 20 -11.63 2.47 -15.74
CA LEU A 20 -12.72 1.86 -16.52
C LEU A 20 -13.08 0.45 -16.06
N LEU A 21 -12.07 -0.37 -15.72
CA LEU A 21 -12.25 -1.80 -15.46
C LEU A 21 -12.30 -2.16 -13.98
N THR A 22 -11.53 -1.43 -13.16
CA THR A 22 -11.36 -1.69 -11.72
C THR A 22 -11.34 -0.39 -10.92
N PRO A 23 -12.40 0.43 -10.98
CA PRO A 23 -12.40 1.73 -10.31
C PRO A 23 -12.18 1.56 -8.81
N LEU A 24 -11.32 2.42 -8.26
CA LEU A 24 -11.06 2.48 -6.82
C LEU A 24 -12.01 3.49 -6.18
N GLY A 25 -12.55 3.14 -5.01
CA GLY A 25 -13.32 4.05 -4.17
C GLY A 25 -12.61 4.34 -2.86
N ARG A 26 -12.95 5.45 -2.24
CA ARG A 26 -12.47 5.79 -0.89
C ARG A 26 -12.85 4.70 0.09
N GLY A 27 -11.93 4.33 0.98
CA GLY A 27 -12.12 3.26 1.94
C GLY A 27 -12.01 1.82 1.39
N GLN A 28 -11.70 1.66 0.11
CA GLN A 28 -11.55 0.35 -0.51
C GLN A 28 -10.17 -0.28 -0.30
N ARG A 29 -10.11 -1.58 -0.54
CA ARG A 29 -8.89 -2.39 -0.61
C ARG A 29 -8.67 -2.82 -2.05
N GLY A 30 -7.54 -2.38 -2.62
CA GLY A 30 -7.07 -2.80 -3.95
C GLY A 30 -5.88 -3.73 -3.83
N LEU A 31 -5.83 -4.79 -4.64
CA LEU A 31 -4.67 -5.67 -4.73
C LEU A 31 -4.26 -5.83 -6.18
N ILE A 32 -3.01 -5.45 -6.48
CA ILE A 32 -2.40 -5.61 -7.81
C ILE A 32 -1.63 -6.92 -7.82
N VAL A 33 -2.21 -7.94 -8.42
CA VAL A 33 -1.62 -9.28 -8.51
C VAL A 33 -1.05 -9.50 -9.90
N ALA A 34 0.25 -9.77 -9.96
CA ALA A 34 0.94 -10.05 -11.21
C ALA A 34 2.27 -10.77 -10.97
N PRO A 35 2.84 -11.46 -11.97
CA PRO A 35 4.13 -12.12 -11.84
C PRO A 35 5.27 -11.17 -11.44
N PRO A 36 6.39 -11.68 -10.93
CA PRO A 36 7.58 -10.85 -10.70
C PRO A 36 8.01 -10.10 -11.97
N ARG A 37 8.51 -8.87 -11.81
CA ARG A 37 9.01 -8.02 -12.91
C ARG A 37 7.95 -7.64 -13.97
N SER A 38 6.68 -7.66 -13.63
CA SER A 38 5.56 -7.30 -14.53
C SER A 38 5.15 -5.82 -14.46
N GLY A 39 5.91 -4.97 -13.76
CA GLY A 39 5.60 -3.54 -13.65
C GLY A 39 4.66 -3.15 -12.51
N LYS A 40 4.46 -3.99 -11.49
CA LYS A 40 3.60 -3.66 -10.32
C LYS A 40 3.99 -2.34 -9.64
N THR A 41 5.28 -2.18 -9.33
CA THR A 41 5.81 -0.94 -8.73
C THR A 41 5.58 0.26 -9.64
N THR A 42 5.75 0.10 -10.96
CA THR A 42 5.47 1.16 -11.95
C THR A 42 4.01 1.60 -11.89
N VAL A 43 3.07 0.65 -11.85
CA VAL A 43 1.64 0.96 -11.71
C VAL A 43 1.36 1.70 -10.41
N LEU A 44 1.93 1.23 -9.30
CA LEU A 44 1.76 1.86 -7.99
C LEU A 44 2.31 3.30 -7.99
N THR A 45 3.48 3.53 -8.58
CA THR A 45 4.08 4.88 -8.74
C THR A 45 3.19 5.79 -9.57
N GLN A 46 2.61 5.29 -10.68
CA GLN A 46 1.67 6.04 -11.50
C GLN A 46 0.41 6.42 -10.71
N VAL A 47 -0.14 5.49 -9.91
CA VAL A 47 -1.28 5.75 -9.01
C VAL A 47 -0.91 6.83 -7.98
N ALA A 48 0.26 6.76 -7.35
CA ALA A 48 0.73 7.76 -6.40
C ALA A 48 0.79 9.15 -7.02
N ALA A 49 1.41 9.26 -8.19
CA ALA A 49 1.54 10.53 -8.93
C ALA A 49 0.17 11.10 -9.37
N ALA A 50 -0.77 10.25 -9.75
CA ALA A 50 -2.11 10.69 -10.14
C ALA A 50 -2.91 11.22 -8.94
N LEU A 51 -2.92 10.50 -7.82
CA LEU A 51 -3.67 10.88 -6.63
C LEU A 51 -3.19 12.22 -6.05
N GLY A 52 -1.89 12.47 -6.00
CA GLY A 52 -1.34 13.75 -5.53
C GLY A 52 -1.75 14.95 -6.38
N ARG A 53 -2.05 14.73 -7.68
CA ARG A 53 -2.50 15.80 -8.59
C ARG A 53 -4.01 16.00 -8.57
N THR A 54 -4.78 14.93 -8.39
CA THR A 54 -6.24 14.96 -8.50
C THR A 54 -6.88 15.58 -7.25
N ASP A 55 -6.35 15.29 -6.08
CA ASP A 55 -6.89 15.77 -4.81
C ASP A 55 -5.75 16.15 -3.85
N PRO A 56 -5.34 17.43 -3.81
CA PRO A 56 -4.28 17.89 -2.92
C PRO A 56 -4.59 17.77 -1.41
N GLU A 57 -5.88 17.67 -1.05
CA GLU A 57 -6.30 17.48 0.34
C GLU A 57 -6.16 16.02 0.79
N GLN A 58 -6.05 15.10 -0.15
CA GLN A 58 -5.85 13.67 0.13
C GLN A 58 -4.43 13.40 0.58
N HIS A 59 -4.30 12.67 1.68
CA HIS A 59 -2.99 12.28 2.20
C HIS A 59 -2.55 10.94 1.61
N VAL A 60 -1.58 10.98 0.69
CA VAL A 60 -1.05 9.78 0.03
C VAL A 60 0.25 9.36 0.71
N VAL A 61 0.28 8.12 1.22
CA VAL A 61 1.46 7.50 1.83
C VAL A 61 1.89 6.31 0.99
N ALA A 62 3.12 6.33 0.52
CA ALA A 62 3.75 5.19 -0.14
C ALA A 62 4.63 4.43 0.86
N LEU A 63 4.19 3.23 1.22
CA LEU A 63 4.89 2.35 2.16
C LEU A 63 5.64 1.26 1.40
N LEU A 64 6.97 1.36 1.39
CA LEU A 64 7.86 0.37 0.79
C LEU A 64 8.46 -0.52 1.88
N VAL A 65 8.24 -1.82 1.76
CA VAL A 65 8.71 -2.82 2.71
C VAL A 65 9.80 -3.67 2.08
N ASP A 66 10.94 -3.81 2.76
CA ASP A 66 12.08 -4.60 2.28
C ASP A 66 12.53 -4.15 0.87
N ALA A 67 12.54 -2.82 0.67
CA ALA A 67 12.83 -2.20 -0.61
C ALA A 67 14.34 -2.04 -0.85
N ARG A 68 14.71 -1.85 -2.10
CA ARG A 68 16.05 -1.41 -2.45
C ARG A 68 16.15 0.12 -2.34
N PRO A 69 17.29 0.68 -1.94
CA PRO A 69 17.46 2.13 -1.84
C PRO A 69 17.12 2.88 -3.14
N GLU A 70 17.39 2.26 -4.29
CA GLU A 70 17.09 2.82 -5.61
C GLU A 70 15.57 2.92 -5.83
N GLU A 71 14.80 1.91 -5.41
CA GLU A 71 13.32 1.90 -5.49
C GLU A 71 12.73 3.06 -4.69
N VAL A 72 13.28 3.33 -3.51
CA VAL A 72 12.87 4.45 -2.64
C VAL A 72 13.13 5.79 -3.31
N THR A 73 14.36 6.01 -3.77
CA THR A 73 14.76 7.26 -4.42
C THR A 73 13.98 7.53 -5.70
N GLU A 74 13.69 6.49 -6.49
CA GLU A 74 12.88 6.61 -7.70
C GLU A 74 11.46 7.05 -7.38
N LEU A 75 10.85 6.47 -6.34
CA LEU A 75 9.50 6.83 -5.93
C LEU A 75 9.42 8.27 -5.38
N GLU A 76 10.37 8.66 -4.52
CA GLU A 76 10.46 10.03 -3.98
C GLU A 76 10.58 11.10 -5.07
N ARG A 77 11.23 10.78 -6.19
CA ARG A 77 11.37 11.69 -7.34
C ARG A 77 10.15 11.71 -8.26
N SER A 78 9.34 10.67 -8.20
CA SER A 78 8.27 10.43 -9.17
C SER A 78 6.91 10.96 -8.72
N CYS A 79 6.71 11.24 -7.43
CA CYS A 79 5.43 11.69 -6.90
C CYS A 79 5.60 12.50 -5.61
N ASP A 80 4.58 13.32 -5.31
CA ASP A 80 4.52 14.13 -4.08
C ASP A 80 3.92 13.36 -2.88
N ALA A 81 3.88 12.03 -2.94
CA ALA A 81 3.42 11.21 -1.83
C ALA A 81 4.45 11.20 -0.67
N GLU A 82 3.95 11.08 0.55
CA GLU A 82 4.83 10.81 1.68
C GLU A 82 5.41 9.39 1.55
N VAL A 83 6.72 9.28 1.34
CA VAL A 83 7.39 7.98 1.21
C VAL A 83 7.91 7.52 2.57
N VAL A 84 7.45 6.35 3.01
CA VAL A 84 7.96 5.65 4.18
C VAL A 84 8.53 4.31 3.73
N ALA A 85 9.79 4.06 4.01
CA ALA A 85 10.46 2.87 3.51
C ALA A 85 11.27 2.14 4.58
N THR A 86 11.33 0.82 4.45
CA THR A 86 12.33 -0.02 5.09
C THR A 86 13.13 -0.74 4.03
N THR A 87 14.46 -0.74 4.17
CA THR A 87 15.37 -1.32 3.19
C THR A 87 15.78 -2.75 3.58
N PHE A 88 16.21 -3.53 2.60
CA PHE A 88 16.51 -4.97 2.72
C PHE A 88 17.61 -5.31 3.75
N ASP A 89 18.42 -4.34 4.15
CA ASP A 89 19.47 -4.48 5.17
C ASP A 89 18.95 -4.42 6.61
N ARG A 90 17.65 -4.11 6.79
CA ARG A 90 17.02 -4.05 8.10
C ARG A 90 16.49 -5.41 8.55
N PRO A 91 16.41 -5.68 9.87
CA PRO A 91 15.81 -6.90 10.38
C PRO A 91 14.29 -6.95 10.09
N ALA A 92 13.73 -8.16 10.08
CA ALA A 92 12.31 -8.38 9.76
C ALA A 92 11.36 -7.67 10.72
N GLU A 93 11.76 -7.49 11.97
CA GLU A 93 11.03 -6.77 13.01
C GLU A 93 10.80 -5.31 12.61
N ASP A 94 11.81 -4.64 12.05
CA ASP A 94 11.72 -3.25 11.60
C ASP A 94 10.64 -3.11 10.49
N HIS A 95 10.60 -4.06 9.55
CA HIS A 95 9.62 -4.08 8.46
C HIS A 95 8.18 -4.14 9.00
N THR A 96 7.95 -5.02 9.97
CA THR A 96 6.61 -5.20 10.56
C THR A 96 6.20 -4.01 11.41
N GLN A 97 7.12 -3.48 12.24
CA GLN A 97 6.86 -2.34 13.11
C GLN A 97 6.56 -1.06 12.32
N VAL A 98 7.37 -0.76 11.30
CA VAL A 98 7.14 0.43 10.45
C VAL A 98 5.80 0.32 9.74
N ALA A 99 5.44 -0.85 9.20
CA ALA A 99 4.16 -1.04 8.54
C ALA A 99 2.98 -0.84 9.51
N GLU A 100 3.07 -1.36 10.72
CA GLU A 100 2.05 -1.16 11.77
C GLU A 100 1.93 0.31 12.17
N LEU A 101 3.05 1.01 12.36
CA LEU A 101 3.07 2.43 12.70
C LEU A 101 2.44 3.31 11.62
N VAL A 102 2.72 3.03 10.34
CA VAL A 102 2.12 3.75 9.21
C VAL A 102 0.60 3.58 9.21
N ILE A 103 0.10 2.38 9.39
CA ILE A 103 -1.35 2.13 9.43
C ILE A 103 -2.00 2.76 10.66
N GLU A 104 -1.39 2.69 11.84
CA GLU A 104 -1.92 3.36 13.02
C GLU A 104 -1.94 4.89 12.85
N ARG A 105 -0.89 5.48 12.26
CA ARG A 105 -0.87 6.89 11.92
C ARG A 105 -1.95 7.26 10.90
N ALA A 106 -2.13 6.45 9.86
CA ALA A 106 -3.18 6.65 8.87
C ALA A 106 -4.58 6.65 9.53
N LYS A 107 -4.86 5.73 10.44
CA LYS A 107 -6.10 5.72 11.22
C LYS A 107 -6.31 7.01 12.01
N ARG A 108 -5.25 7.56 12.65
CA ARG A 108 -5.34 8.83 13.39
C ARG A 108 -5.62 10.02 12.49
N LEU A 109 -5.14 10.02 11.26
CA LEU A 109 -5.47 11.04 10.26
C LEU A 109 -6.95 10.94 9.84
N VAL A 110 -7.44 9.72 9.61
CA VAL A 110 -8.85 9.47 9.29
C VAL A 110 -9.78 9.90 10.42
N GLU A 111 -9.44 9.62 11.68
CA GLU A 111 -10.19 10.10 12.86
C GLU A 111 -10.28 11.65 12.94
N ARG A 112 -9.36 12.34 12.27
CA ARG A 112 -9.37 13.81 12.11
C ARG A 112 -10.09 14.28 10.85
N GLY A 113 -10.80 13.39 10.17
CA GLY A 113 -11.56 13.69 8.98
C GLY A 113 -10.76 13.76 7.68
N ARG A 114 -9.52 13.23 7.66
CA ARG A 114 -8.69 13.22 6.45
C ARG A 114 -8.94 11.96 5.64
N ASP A 115 -8.91 12.11 4.31
CA ASP A 115 -8.86 10.98 3.39
C ASP A 115 -7.41 10.55 3.18
N VAL A 116 -7.14 9.28 3.49
CA VAL A 116 -5.79 8.71 3.44
C VAL A 116 -5.75 7.54 2.46
N VAL A 117 -4.77 7.55 1.57
CA VAL A 117 -4.47 6.41 0.69
C VAL A 117 -3.09 5.88 1.03
N VAL A 118 -3.03 4.59 1.40
CA VAL A 118 -1.77 3.88 1.62
C VAL A 118 -1.49 2.98 0.42
N LEU A 119 -0.37 3.22 -0.23
CA LEU A 119 0.15 2.42 -1.35
C LEU A 119 1.26 1.53 -0.82
N LEU A 120 1.00 0.22 -0.71
CA LEU A 120 1.91 -0.75 -0.08
C LEU A 120 2.68 -1.57 -1.13
N ASP A 121 3.98 -1.38 -1.23
CA ASP A 121 4.88 -2.23 -2.03
C ASP A 121 5.91 -2.92 -1.11
N SER A 122 5.75 -4.20 -0.74
CA SER A 122 4.67 -5.08 -1.14
C SER A 122 4.09 -5.85 0.06
N LEU A 123 2.84 -6.23 -0.05
CA LEU A 123 2.17 -7.12 0.91
C LEU A 123 2.87 -8.49 0.98
N THR A 124 3.44 -8.95 -0.13
CA THR A 124 4.23 -10.19 -0.18
C THR A 124 5.48 -10.10 0.69
N ARG A 125 6.26 -9.02 0.56
CA ARG A 125 7.48 -8.80 1.37
C ARG A 125 7.12 -8.63 2.85
N LEU A 126 6.05 -7.89 3.15
CA LEU A 126 5.55 -7.74 4.52
C LEU A 126 5.13 -9.09 5.13
N THR A 127 4.41 -9.93 4.38
CA THR A 127 4.03 -11.27 4.84
C THR A 127 5.26 -12.14 5.12
N ARG A 128 6.31 -12.02 4.32
CA ARG A 128 7.58 -12.73 4.56
C ARG A 128 8.28 -12.24 5.82
N ALA A 129 8.25 -10.93 6.10
CA ALA A 129 8.76 -10.39 7.35
C ALA A 129 8.00 -10.94 8.55
N TYR A 130 6.66 -10.95 8.50
CA TYR A 130 5.86 -11.61 9.55
C TYR A 130 6.16 -13.10 9.70
N ASN A 131 6.51 -13.79 8.62
CA ASN A 131 6.86 -15.21 8.67
C ASN A 131 8.16 -15.49 9.48
N VAL A 132 9.01 -14.49 9.62
CA VAL A 132 10.21 -14.55 10.47
C VAL A 132 9.88 -14.18 11.92
N VAL A 133 9.03 -13.17 12.12
CA VAL A 133 8.77 -12.55 13.43
C VAL A 133 7.75 -13.33 14.25
N VAL A 134 6.72 -13.89 13.59
CA VAL A 134 5.63 -14.56 14.29
C VAL A 134 6.04 -15.99 14.69
N PRO A 135 5.70 -16.46 15.92
CA PRO A 135 5.93 -17.83 16.29
C PRO A 135 5.30 -18.83 15.33
N SER A 136 6.06 -19.84 14.92
CA SER A 136 5.58 -20.83 13.96
C SER A 136 4.40 -21.64 14.50
N SER A 137 3.40 -21.85 13.65
CA SER A 137 2.27 -22.74 13.95
C SER A 137 2.60 -24.24 13.75
N GLY A 138 3.80 -24.54 13.23
CA GLY A 138 4.20 -25.89 12.86
C GLY A 138 3.62 -26.38 11.53
N ARG A 139 2.90 -25.51 10.77
CA ARG A 139 2.34 -25.79 9.45
C ARG A 139 2.99 -24.90 8.41
N VAL A 140 3.16 -25.40 7.21
CA VAL A 140 3.74 -24.67 6.08
C VAL A 140 2.79 -24.76 4.89
N LEU A 141 2.38 -23.60 4.38
CA LEU A 141 1.61 -23.48 3.15
C LEU A 141 2.52 -23.55 1.90
N PRO A 142 1.98 -23.80 0.71
CA PRO A 142 2.73 -23.66 -0.53
C PRO A 142 3.42 -22.28 -0.60
N GLY A 143 4.71 -22.27 -0.96
CA GLY A 143 5.53 -21.06 -0.96
C GLY A 143 6.30 -20.78 0.33
N GLY A 144 6.26 -21.71 1.31
CA GLY A 144 7.08 -21.61 2.53
C GLY A 144 6.54 -20.64 3.59
N VAL A 145 5.26 -20.29 3.54
CA VAL A 145 4.64 -19.34 4.45
C VAL A 145 3.85 -20.07 5.54
N ASP A 146 4.11 -19.73 6.80
CA ASP A 146 3.30 -20.21 7.93
C ASP A 146 1.91 -19.51 7.93
N PRO A 147 0.81 -20.24 8.13
CA PRO A 147 -0.52 -19.63 8.27
C PRO A 147 -0.60 -18.51 9.31
N ALA A 148 0.19 -18.61 10.39
CA ALA A 148 0.24 -17.58 11.43
C ALA A 148 0.73 -16.22 10.91
N ALA A 149 1.64 -16.21 9.92
CA ALA A 149 2.16 -14.99 9.31
C ALA A 149 1.14 -14.25 8.45
N LEU A 150 0.15 -14.96 7.90
CA LEU A 150 -0.91 -14.34 7.08
C LEU A 150 -1.87 -13.49 7.91
N TYR A 151 -2.08 -13.84 9.17
CA TYR A 151 -3.07 -13.16 10.00
C TYR A 151 -2.74 -11.67 10.22
N PRO A 152 -1.55 -11.27 10.70
CA PRO A 152 -1.21 -9.87 10.89
C PRO A 152 -1.19 -9.09 9.56
N ALA A 153 -0.68 -9.67 8.47
CA ALA A 153 -0.70 -9.03 7.15
C ALA A 153 -2.14 -8.79 6.65
N LYS A 154 -3.05 -9.77 6.82
CA LYS A 154 -4.47 -9.60 6.50
C LYS A 154 -5.12 -8.54 7.38
N ARG A 155 -4.85 -8.49 8.67
CA ARG A 155 -5.39 -7.50 9.60
C ARG A 155 -4.97 -6.09 9.21
N LEU A 156 -3.71 -5.91 8.82
CA LEU A 156 -3.19 -4.63 8.34
C LEU A 156 -3.92 -4.20 7.06
N PHE A 157 -4.01 -5.06 6.07
CA PHE A 157 -4.72 -4.78 4.81
C PHE A 157 -6.23 -4.58 5.01
N ALA A 158 -6.83 -5.27 5.98
CA ALA A 158 -8.24 -5.11 6.33
C ALA A 158 -8.56 -3.82 7.12
N ALA A 159 -7.56 -3.02 7.46
CA ALA A 159 -7.77 -1.74 8.14
C ALA A 159 -8.46 -0.69 7.25
N ALA A 160 -8.39 -0.85 5.93
CA ALA A 160 -9.07 0.03 4.97
C ALA A 160 -10.57 0.04 5.22
N ARG A 161 -11.15 1.23 5.33
CA ARG A 161 -12.57 1.48 5.55
C ARG A 161 -12.97 2.89 5.18
N ASP A 162 -14.21 3.03 4.81
CA ASP A 162 -14.93 4.29 4.75
C ASP A 162 -15.62 4.51 6.10
N VAL A 163 -15.49 5.68 6.70
CA VAL A 163 -16.01 5.96 8.04
C VAL A 163 -17.34 6.70 7.92
N GLU A 164 -18.28 6.42 8.80
CA GLU A 164 -19.49 7.24 8.91
C GLU A 164 -19.09 8.66 9.37
N GLY A 165 -19.04 9.61 8.42
CA GLY A 165 -18.54 10.96 8.64
C GLY A 165 -17.37 11.29 7.72
N PRO A 166 -16.64 12.38 7.97
CA PRO A 166 -15.49 12.75 7.16
C PRO A 166 -14.30 11.82 7.43
N GLY A 167 -13.63 11.43 6.37
CA GLY A 167 -12.39 10.64 6.39
C GLY A 167 -12.55 9.19 5.94
N SER A 168 -11.55 8.73 5.20
CA SER A 168 -11.48 7.36 4.70
C SER A 168 -10.05 6.83 4.70
N LEU A 169 -9.88 5.52 4.86
CA LEU A 169 -8.62 4.82 4.67
C LEU A 169 -8.72 3.86 3.50
N THR A 170 -8.05 4.18 2.41
CA THR A 170 -7.91 3.31 1.24
C THR A 170 -6.54 2.64 1.27
N ILE A 171 -6.46 1.34 0.97
CA ILE A 171 -5.18 0.63 0.90
C ILE A 171 -5.09 -0.09 -0.44
N VAL A 172 -4.06 0.24 -1.22
CA VAL A 172 -3.72 -0.45 -2.47
C VAL A 172 -2.37 -1.13 -2.29
N ALA A 173 -2.32 -2.44 -2.49
CA ALA A 173 -1.11 -3.23 -2.27
C ALA A 173 -0.68 -4.00 -3.53
N THR A 174 0.62 -4.32 -3.60
CA THR A 174 1.20 -5.23 -4.60
C THR A 174 1.64 -6.55 -3.98
#